data_3b75f002e17eefc06e075352ea554801
#
_entry.id   3b75f002e17eefc06e075352ea554801
#
_cell.length_a   1.000
_cell.length_b   1.000
_cell.length_c   1.000
_cell.angle_alpha   90.00
_cell.angle_beta   90.00
_cell.angle_gamma   90.00
#
_symmetry.space_group_name_H-M   'P 1'
#
loop_
_entity.id
_entity.type
_entity.pdbx_description
1 polymer ?
#
loop_
_entity_poly.entity_id
_entity_poly.type
_entity_poly.pdbx_seq_one_letter_code
_entity_poly.pdbx_strand_id
1 'polypeptide(L)'
;MSVVVPDVTGLTQAEATAALVEIGLVLGDVTEAYNETIAVGLVVSQEPDADEEVLEGSEVDVVLSKGQEPVTPSGVLGTVVHGLRQAVAASSTFRTAVGADDATEALAYIHAWVMDESTDPPFAFIAPGREYRERVANAGAYPEAGEVLLALVLPITKTDDLDAFYAFDNTRNSILSEIAASAESGGYVHIRSIELNAEDYGLWGAQEKRARGKSGIQAWHTITWGF
;
A
#
# COMPACT_ATOMS: atom_id res chain seq x y z
N MET A 1 14.55 35.63 30.50
CA MET A 1 15.82 34.90 30.53
C MET A 1 16.05 34.33 29.14
N SER A 2 17.34 34.07 28.77
CA SER A 2 17.60 33.27 27.56
C SER A 2 17.60 31.78 27.93
N VAL A 3 17.11 30.97 27.02
CA VAL A 3 17.08 29.50 27.12
C VAL A 3 17.64 28.92 25.80
N VAL A 4 18.21 27.72 25.89
CA VAL A 4 18.77 27.03 24.72
C VAL A 4 17.71 26.12 24.13
N VAL A 5 17.51 26.19 22.83
CA VAL A 5 16.52 25.35 22.11
C VAL A 5 16.99 23.89 22.10
N PRO A 6 16.17 22.93 22.56
CA PRO A 6 16.54 21.52 22.52
C PRO A 6 16.39 20.95 21.12
N ASP A 7 17.11 19.87 20.81
CA ASP A 7 16.87 19.09 19.61
C ASP A 7 15.59 18.24 19.78
N VAL A 8 14.56 18.55 19.00
CA VAL A 8 13.30 17.80 18.96
C VAL A 8 13.13 16.97 17.70
N THR A 9 14.17 16.89 16.83
CA THR A 9 14.12 16.04 15.63
C THR A 9 13.97 14.56 15.99
N GLY A 10 13.18 13.84 15.20
CA GLY A 10 12.89 12.42 15.45
C GLY A 10 11.87 12.14 16.57
N LEU A 11 11.41 13.16 17.29
CA LEU A 11 10.35 13.02 18.29
C LEU A 11 8.96 13.10 17.63
N THR A 12 7.95 12.56 18.31
CA THR A 12 6.55 12.86 17.97
C THR A 12 6.19 14.29 18.34
N GLN A 13 5.15 14.87 17.74
CA GLN A 13 4.67 16.20 18.10
C GLN A 13 4.42 16.36 19.61
N ALA A 14 3.86 15.34 20.26
CA ALA A 14 3.56 15.38 21.68
C ALA A 14 4.84 15.41 22.55
N GLU A 15 5.84 14.61 22.18
CA GLU A 15 7.15 14.59 22.86
C GLU A 15 7.91 15.88 22.64
N ALA A 16 7.91 16.42 21.41
CA ALA A 16 8.49 17.73 21.09
C ALA A 16 7.85 18.85 21.92
N THR A 17 6.52 18.89 21.98
CA THR A 17 5.79 19.86 22.80
C THR A 17 6.18 19.76 24.27
N ALA A 18 6.29 18.55 24.80
CA ALA A 18 6.66 18.35 26.21
C ALA A 18 8.09 18.85 26.49
N ALA A 19 9.06 18.55 25.59
CA ALA A 19 10.44 18.98 25.71
C ALA A 19 10.59 20.51 25.67
N LEU A 20 9.84 21.19 24.79
CA LEU A 20 9.84 22.65 24.67
C LEU A 20 9.23 23.30 25.92
N VAL A 21 8.11 22.80 26.39
CA VAL A 21 7.41 23.35 27.58
C VAL A 21 8.26 23.18 28.85
N GLU A 22 9.00 22.08 29.00
CA GLU A 22 9.88 21.83 30.15
C GLU A 22 10.90 22.94 30.39
N ILE A 23 11.38 23.58 29.30
CA ILE A 23 12.37 24.65 29.37
C ILE A 23 11.78 26.04 29.17
N GLY A 24 10.45 26.17 29.13
CA GLY A 24 9.74 27.44 29.01
C GLY A 24 9.62 27.99 27.60
N LEU A 25 9.76 27.12 26.57
CA LEU A 25 9.44 27.45 25.18
C LEU A 25 8.04 26.99 24.81
N VAL A 26 7.54 27.45 23.65
CA VAL A 26 6.22 27.13 23.14
C VAL A 26 6.35 26.49 21.76
N LEU A 27 5.54 25.44 21.48
CA LEU A 27 5.42 24.93 20.12
C LEU A 27 4.68 25.96 19.26
N GLY A 28 5.33 26.40 18.21
CA GLY A 28 4.81 27.34 17.21
C GLY A 28 4.01 26.65 16.11
N ASP A 29 4.23 27.05 14.88
CA ASP A 29 3.57 26.47 13.71
C ASP A 29 4.03 25.02 13.47
N VAL A 30 3.05 24.14 13.18
CA VAL A 30 3.28 22.76 12.82
C VAL A 30 2.92 22.57 11.35
N THR A 31 3.92 22.29 10.53
CA THR A 31 3.75 22.00 9.10
C THR A 31 4.13 20.56 8.79
N GLU A 32 3.83 20.09 7.58
CA GLU A 32 4.13 18.73 7.18
C GLU A 32 4.86 18.70 5.85
N ALA A 33 5.86 17.82 5.72
CA ALA A 33 6.60 17.61 4.48
C ALA A 33 6.89 16.11 4.25
N TYR A 34 7.04 15.71 2.98
CA TYR A 34 7.52 14.38 2.67
C TYR A 34 9.00 14.22 3.07
N ASN A 35 9.34 13.05 3.60
CA ASN A 35 10.70 12.71 3.99
C ASN A 35 10.96 11.22 3.76
N GLU A 36 12.08 10.89 3.09
CA GLU A 36 12.39 9.50 2.70
C GLU A 36 12.92 8.65 3.86
N THR A 37 13.43 9.27 4.92
CA THR A 37 14.16 8.59 5.99
C THR A 37 13.48 8.65 7.35
N ILE A 38 12.68 9.70 7.61
CA ILE A 38 12.01 9.91 8.89
C ILE A 38 10.58 9.37 8.78
N ALA A 39 10.18 8.55 9.74
CA ALA A 39 8.85 7.94 9.77
C ALA A 39 7.74 9.00 9.89
N VAL A 40 6.54 8.65 9.43
CA VAL A 40 5.35 9.51 9.48
C VAL A 40 5.08 9.96 10.92
N GLY A 41 4.79 11.26 11.08
CA GLY A 41 4.42 11.87 12.36
C GLY A 41 5.59 12.26 13.27
N LEU A 42 6.85 12.02 12.84
CA LEU A 42 8.02 12.47 13.57
C LEU A 42 8.53 13.81 13.04
N VAL A 43 9.15 14.61 13.89
CA VAL A 43 9.74 15.91 13.54
C VAL A 43 10.92 15.71 12.60
N VAL A 44 10.86 16.37 11.45
CA VAL A 44 11.93 16.40 10.42
C VAL A 44 12.91 17.52 10.68
N SER A 45 12.40 18.71 11.02
CA SER A 45 13.18 19.91 11.27
C SER A 45 12.44 20.84 12.22
N GLN A 46 13.18 21.75 12.83
CA GLN A 46 12.70 22.77 13.73
C GLN A 46 13.31 24.11 13.40
N GLU A 47 12.63 25.18 13.80
CA GLU A 47 13.11 26.57 13.70
C GLU A 47 12.64 27.35 14.93
N PRO A 48 13.49 27.92 15.77
CA PRO A 48 14.96 28.00 15.66
C PRO A 48 15.67 26.64 15.76
N ASP A 49 16.91 26.60 15.23
CA ASP A 49 17.74 25.39 15.27
C ASP A 49 18.05 24.95 16.70
N ALA A 50 18.37 23.67 16.88
CA ALA A 50 18.85 23.13 18.15
C ALA A 50 20.14 23.88 18.59
N ASP A 51 20.32 24.03 19.90
CA ASP A 51 21.44 24.75 20.53
C ASP A 51 21.40 26.27 20.32
N GLU A 52 20.40 26.85 19.66
CA GLU A 52 20.26 28.32 19.54
C GLU A 52 19.76 28.92 20.86
N GLU A 53 20.24 30.12 21.21
CA GLU A 53 19.78 30.88 22.37
C GLU A 53 18.60 31.78 21.98
N VAL A 54 17.45 31.57 22.62
CA VAL A 54 16.25 32.37 22.42
C VAL A 54 15.69 32.88 23.75
N LEU A 55 14.72 33.78 23.70
CA LEU A 55 14.04 34.25 24.91
C LEU A 55 13.07 33.19 25.43
N GLU A 56 12.94 33.10 26.74
CA GLU A 56 11.90 32.31 27.38
C GLU A 56 10.52 32.73 26.84
N GLY A 57 9.68 31.77 26.48
CA GLY A 57 8.38 31.99 25.84
C GLY A 57 8.45 32.12 24.30
N SER A 58 9.66 32.02 23.69
CA SER A 58 9.73 31.99 22.21
C SER A 58 9.06 30.73 21.62
N GLU A 59 8.52 30.90 20.44
CA GLU A 59 7.93 29.80 19.67
C GLU A 59 9.02 29.02 18.90
N VAL A 60 8.83 27.72 18.80
CA VAL A 60 9.65 26.83 17.98
C VAL A 60 8.71 26.13 17.00
N ASP A 61 8.88 26.45 15.71
CA ASP A 61 8.13 25.82 14.62
C ASP A 61 8.72 24.45 14.29
N VAL A 62 7.88 23.51 13.90
CA VAL A 62 8.32 22.18 13.53
C VAL A 62 7.71 21.71 12.22
N VAL A 63 8.47 20.88 11.50
CA VAL A 63 7.99 20.17 10.31
C VAL A 63 7.87 18.69 10.65
N LEU A 64 6.68 18.11 10.49
CA LEU A 64 6.43 16.68 10.69
C LEU A 64 6.60 15.92 9.37
N SER A 65 7.10 14.71 9.46
CA SER A 65 7.22 13.81 8.31
C SER A 65 5.85 13.29 7.85
N LYS A 66 5.57 13.38 6.56
CA LYS A 66 4.50 12.65 5.85
C LYS A 66 4.95 11.27 5.38
N GLY A 67 6.19 10.86 5.68
CA GLY A 67 6.82 9.68 5.09
C GLY A 67 7.29 9.95 3.66
N GLN A 68 7.52 8.89 2.90
CA GLN A 68 7.97 9.00 1.52
C GLN A 68 6.92 9.67 0.63
N GLU A 69 7.39 10.51 -0.29
CA GLU A 69 6.51 11.08 -1.30
C GLU A 69 5.90 9.95 -2.14
N PRO A 70 4.56 9.91 -2.33
CA PRO A 70 3.94 8.93 -3.19
C PRO A 70 4.50 9.05 -4.60
N VAL A 71 5.18 8.01 -5.09
CA VAL A 71 5.62 7.95 -6.49
C VAL A 71 4.40 7.97 -7.40
N THR A 72 4.19 9.07 -8.09
CA THR A 72 3.21 9.14 -9.18
C THR A 72 3.76 8.33 -10.35
N PRO A 73 3.07 7.24 -10.77
CA PRO A 73 3.57 6.43 -11.86
C PRO A 73 3.61 7.24 -13.15
N SER A 74 4.78 7.34 -13.74
CA SER A 74 4.98 7.99 -15.05
C SER A 74 4.98 6.95 -16.16
N GLY A 75 3.81 6.63 -16.68
CA GLY A 75 3.65 5.69 -17.80
C GLY A 75 2.37 4.88 -17.69
N VAL A 76 1.91 4.39 -18.84
CA VAL A 76 0.60 3.71 -18.95
C VAL A 76 0.50 2.51 -18.00
N LEU A 77 1.50 1.64 -17.97
CA LEU A 77 1.49 0.47 -17.07
C LEU A 77 1.52 0.88 -15.60
N GLY A 78 2.35 1.85 -15.24
CA GLY A 78 2.41 2.38 -13.88
C GLY A 78 1.06 2.92 -13.42
N THR A 79 0.38 3.67 -14.29
CA THR A 79 -0.96 4.21 -14.03
C THR A 79 -1.98 3.09 -13.84
N VAL A 80 -1.96 2.05 -14.69
CA VAL A 80 -2.87 0.90 -14.60
C VAL A 80 -2.63 0.10 -13.32
N VAL A 81 -1.38 -0.22 -13.01
CA VAL A 81 -1.03 -0.96 -11.78
C VAL A 81 -1.41 -0.15 -10.54
N HIS A 82 -1.15 1.16 -10.54
CA HIS A 82 -1.55 2.04 -9.45
C HIS A 82 -3.07 2.06 -9.28
N GLY A 83 -3.80 2.27 -10.36
CA GLY A 83 -5.27 2.28 -10.34
C GLY A 83 -5.85 0.96 -9.86
N LEU A 84 -5.31 -0.19 -10.32
CA LEU A 84 -5.75 -1.50 -9.85
C LEU A 84 -5.44 -1.71 -8.36
N ARG A 85 -4.27 -1.28 -7.87
CA ARG A 85 -3.96 -1.30 -6.43
C ARG A 85 -4.97 -0.51 -5.61
N GLN A 86 -5.35 0.69 -6.07
CA GLN A 86 -6.37 1.51 -5.40
C GLN A 86 -7.74 0.82 -5.42
N ALA A 87 -8.13 0.22 -6.54
CA ALA A 87 -9.40 -0.49 -6.67
C ALA A 87 -9.46 -1.72 -5.73
N VAL A 88 -8.37 -2.50 -5.63
CA VAL A 88 -8.27 -3.63 -4.68
C VAL A 88 -8.34 -3.12 -3.24
N ALA A 89 -7.59 -2.09 -2.90
CA ALA A 89 -7.57 -1.50 -1.55
C ALA A 89 -8.93 -0.90 -1.15
N ALA A 90 -9.68 -0.34 -2.10
CA ALA A 90 -11.02 0.20 -1.88
C ALA A 90 -12.08 -0.90 -1.67
N SER A 91 -11.83 -2.14 -2.11
CA SER A 91 -12.74 -3.27 -1.91
C SER A 91 -12.99 -3.52 -0.41
N SER A 92 -14.26 -3.43 0.00
CA SER A 92 -14.65 -3.68 1.39
C SER A 92 -14.40 -5.14 1.79
N THR A 93 -14.60 -6.05 0.85
CA THR A 93 -14.36 -7.49 1.04
C THR A 93 -12.86 -7.78 1.19
N PHE A 94 -12.00 -7.15 0.38
CA PHE A 94 -10.55 -7.30 0.52
C PHE A 94 -10.05 -6.75 1.86
N ARG A 95 -10.47 -5.53 2.25
CA ARG A 95 -10.13 -4.95 3.54
C ARG A 95 -10.50 -5.86 4.71
N THR A 96 -11.70 -6.41 4.69
CA THR A 96 -12.13 -7.38 5.71
C THR A 96 -11.24 -8.62 5.73
N ALA A 97 -10.86 -9.13 4.57
CA ALA A 97 -10.01 -10.33 4.46
C ALA A 97 -8.59 -10.11 5.00
N VAL A 98 -8.02 -8.90 4.83
CA VAL A 98 -6.67 -8.55 5.32
C VAL A 98 -6.68 -7.93 6.71
N GLY A 99 -7.86 -7.62 7.27
CA GLY A 99 -8.01 -6.98 8.57
C GLY A 99 -7.68 -5.50 8.59
N ALA A 100 -7.83 -4.80 7.44
CA ALA A 100 -7.56 -3.38 7.32
C ALA A 100 -8.82 -2.53 7.58
N ASP A 101 -8.67 -1.45 8.36
CA ASP A 101 -9.77 -0.56 8.69
C ASP A 101 -10.14 0.36 7.51
N ASP A 102 -9.15 0.75 6.72
CA ASP A 102 -9.34 1.62 5.57
C ASP A 102 -8.53 1.18 4.33
N ALA A 103 -8.71 1.91 3.21
CA ALA A 103 -8.03 1.61 1.95
C ALA A 103 -6.52 1.91 2.01
N THR A 104 -6.08 2.86 2.84
CA THR A 104 -4.66 3.21 2.98
C THR A 104 -3.90 2.08 3.66
N GLU A 105 -4.47 1.54 4.74
CA GLU A 105 -3.92 0.38 5.43
C GLU A 105 -3.91 -0.86 4.54
N ALA A 106 -4.97 -1.08 3.76
CA ALA A 106 -5.07 -2.21 2.84
C ALA A 106 -3.98 -2.22 1.76
N LEU A 107 -3.42 -1.06 1.38
CA LEU A 107 -2.31 -0.98 0.40
C LEU A 107 -1.04 -1.72 0.85
N ALA A 108 -0.82 -1.88 2.14
CA ALA A 108 0.32 -2.64 2.68
C ALA A 108 0.26 -4.14 2.33
N TYR A 109 -0.94 -4.66 2.05
CA TYR A 109 -1.19 -6.06 1.68
C TYR A 109 -1.25 -6.27 0.16
N ILE A 110 -0.92 -5.26 -0.65
CA ILE A 110 -0.96 -5.34 -2.11
C ILE A 110 0.45 -5.14 -2.67
N HIS A 111 1.06 -6.23 -3.10
CA HIS A 111 2.42 -6.26 -3.64
C HIS A 111 2.40 -6.10 -5.17
N ALA A 112 3.47 -5.56 -5.73
CA ALA A 112 3.63 -5.39 -7.18
C ALA A 112 5.04 -5.81 -7.62
N TRP A 113 5.15 -6.40 -8.82
CA TRP A 113 6.37 -6.76 -9.55
C TRP A 113 7.21 -7.92 -9.02
N VAL A 114 7.39 -8.03 -7.71
CA VAL A 114 8.18 -9.11 -7.10
C VAL A 114 7.33 -9.81 -6.06
N MET A 115 7.11 -11.09 -6.26
CA MET A 115 6.41 -11.94 -5.30
C MET A 115 7.46 -12.55 -4.36
N ASP A 116 7.34 -12.23 -3.09
CA ASP A 116 8.15 -12.85 -2.05
C ASP A 116 7.39 -14.04 -1.47
N GLU A 117 7.90 -15.26 -1.68
CA GLU A 117 7.32 -16.47 -1.10
C GLU A 117 7.34 -16.47 0.43
N SER A 118 8.08 -15.54 1.05
CA SER A 118 8.08 -15.37 2.51
C SER A 118 6.81 -14.67 3.02
N THR A 119 6.06 -13.96 2.16
CA THR A 119 4.84 -13.25 2.53
C THR A 119 3.76 -14.23 3.00
N ASP A 120 3.21 -13.98 4.17
CA ASP A 120 2.10 -14.77 4.71
C ASP A 120 0.75 -14.23 4.21
N PRO A 121 -0.21 -15.10 3.78
CA PRO A 121 -1.55 -14.65 3.42
C PRO A 121 -2.30 -14.07 4.65
N PRO A 122 -3.26 -13.13 4.45
CA PRO A 122 -3.83 -12.73 3.17
C PRO A 122 -3.07 -11.61 2.47
N PHE A 123 -3.00 -11.62 1.15
CA PHE A 123 -2.47 -10.53 0.33
C PHE A 123 -2.99 -10.57 -1.11
N ALA A 124 -2.79 -9.49 -1.84
CA ALA A 124 -2.93 -9.44 -3.29
C ALA A 124 -1.58 -9.17 -3.95
N PHE A 125 -1.41 -9.64 -5.19
CA PHE A 125 -0.21 -9.40 -5.98
C PHE A 125 -0.58 -8.96 -7.39
N ILE A 126 0.09 -7.92 -7.91
CA ILE A 126 -0.16 -7.38 -9.22
C ILE A 126 1.13 -7.45 -10.05
N ALA A 127 1.06 -8.02 -11.23
CA ALA A 127 2.17 -8.12 -12.16
C ALA A 127 1.74 -7.73 -13.59
N PRO A 128 2.67 -7.28 -14.45
CA PRO A 128 2.37 -7.07 -15.86
C PRO A 128 2.07 -8.38 -16.54
N GLY A 129 1.03 -8.40 -17.37
CA GLY A 129 0.68 -9.54 -18.20
C GLY A 129 1.76 -9.85 -19.24
N ARG A 130 1.70 -11.04 -19.82
CA ARG A 130 2.70 -11.55 -20.76
C ARG A 130 2.79 -10.70 -22.04
N GLU A 131 1.65 -10.36 -22.62
CA GLU A 131 1.58 -9.57 -23.84
C GLU A 131 2.14 -8.15 -23.69
N TYR A 132 1.96 -7.53 -22.52
CA TYR A 132 2.53 -6.22 -22.26
C TYR A 132 4.06 -6.24 -22.33
N ARG A 133 4.69 -7.26 -21.72
CA ARG A 133 6.16 -7.41 -21.74
C ARG A 133 6.71 -7.61 -23.15
N GLU A 134 6.02 -8.39 -23.96
CA GLU A 134 6.42 -8.67 -25.35
C GLU A 134 6.23 -7.45 -26.27
N ARG A 135 5.16 -6.68 -26.10
CA ARG A 135 4.88 -5.47 -26.90
C ARG A 135 5.84 -4.32 -26.59
N VAL A 136 6.14 -4.07 -25.32
CA VAL A 136 7.11 -3.02 -24.94
C VAL A 136 8.51 -3.34 -25.47
N ALA A 137 8.90 -4.61 -25.46
CA ALA A 137 10.20 -5.04 -25.99
C ALA A 137 10.33 -4.83 -27.50
N ASN A 138 9.21 -4.87 -28.26
CA ASN A 138 9.24 -4.91 -29.73
C ASN A 138 8.81 -3.61 -30.42
N ALA A 139 8.09 -2.70 -29.76
CA ALA A 139 7.37 -1.62 -30.47
C ALA A 139 7.78 -0.19 -30.12
N GLY A 140 8.51 0.07 -29.05
CA GLY A 140 8.88 1.43 -28.65
C GLY A 140 7.70 2.38 -28.37
N ALA A 141 6.45 1.92 -28.47
CA ALA A 141 5.23 2.67 -28.20
C ALA A 141 4.42 2.01 -27.07
N TYR A 142 3.83 2.81 -26.21
CA TYR A 142 2.97 2.31 -25.16
C TYR A 142 1.64 1.83 -25.73
N PRO A 143 1.16 0.64 -25.40
CA PRO A 143 -0.12 0.14 -25.88
C PRO A 143 -1.29 0.95 -25.27
N GLU A 144 -2.32 1.21 -26.07
CA GLU A 144 -3.59 1.80 -25.61
C GLU A 144 -4.45 0.81 -24.81
N ALA A 145 -4.10 -0.45 -24.84
CA ALA A 145 -4.73 -1.54 -24.09
C ALA A 145 -3.71 -2.62 -23.75
N GLY A 146 -3.97 -3.42 -22.73
CA GLY A 146 -3.07 -4.47 -22.32
C GLY A 146 -3.63 -5.35 -21.22
N GLU A 147 -2.79 -6.21 -20.68
CA GLU A 147 -3.11 -7.14 -19.64
C GLU A 147 -2.26 -6.90 -18.39
N VAL A 148 -2.90 -7.05 -17.22
CA VAL A 148 -2.27 -7.08 -15.90
C VAL A 148 -2.75 -8.33 -15.19
N LEU A 149 -1.86 -8.99 -14.50
CA LEU A 149 -2.19 -10.15 -13.68
C LEU A 149 -2.49 -9.70 -12.25
N LEU A 150 -3.60 -10.18 -11.70
CA LEU A 150 -3.98 -10.02 -10.30
C LEU A 150 -4.06 -11.40 -9.65
N ALA A 151 -3.23 -11.66 -8.66
CA ALA A 151 -3.38 -12.80 -7.77
C ALA A 151 -4.01 -12.36 -6.46
N LEU A 152 -5.01 -13.11 -6.01
CA LEU A 152 -5.57 -13.03 -4.66
C LEU A 152 -5.11 -14.27 -3.89
N VAL A 153 -4.47 -14.06 -2.76
CA VAL A 153 -3.99 -15.13 -1.88
C VAL A 153 -4.64 -14.96 -0.51
N LEU A 154 -5.56 -15.87 -0.19
CA LEU A 154 -6.30 -15.83 1.07
C LEU A 154 -5.95 -17.03 1.95
N PRO A 155 -5.92 -16.87 3.29
CA PRO A 155 -5.56 -17.94 4.19
C PRO A 155 -6.61 -19.06 4.19
N ILE A 156 -6.15 -20.29 4.34
CA ILE A 156 -7.01 -21.44 4.61
C ILE A 156 -6.55 -22.16 5.87
N THR A 157 -7.51 -22.62 6.65
CA THR A 157 -7.23 -23.34 7.89
C THR A 157 -7.01 -24.84 7.65
N LYS A 158 -7.56 -25.40 6.57
CA LYS A 158 -7.41 -26.81 6.17
C LYS A 158 -7.38 -26.94 4.65
N THR A 159 -6.47 -27.74 4.15
CA THR A 159 -6.21 -27.92 2.70
C THR A 159 -7.17 -28.91 2.01
N ASP A 160 -7.93 -29.69 2.77
CA ASP A 160 -8.87 -30.70 2.32
C ASP A 160 -10.34 -30.37 2.67
N ASP A 161 -10.57 -29.13 3.09
CA ASP A 161 -11.88 -28.63 3.50
C ASP A 161 -12.59 -27.94 2.33
N LEU A 162 -13.63 -28.58 1.82
CA LEU A 162 -14.44 -28.05 0.71
C LEU A 162 -15.15 -26.75 1.07
N ASP A 163 -15.54 -26.59 2.34
CA ASP A 163 -16.17 -25.36 2.82
C ASP A 163 -15.19 -24.19 2.82
N ALA A 164 -13.92 -24.43 3.17
CA ALA A 164 -12.87 -23.43 3.07
C ALA A 164 -12.61 -22.99 1.61
N PHE A 165 -12.70 -23.93 0.67
CA PHE A 165 -12.60 -23.64 -0.75
C PHE A 165 -13.78 -22.77 -1.22
N TYR A 166 -15.00 -23.11 -0.86
CA TYR A 166 -16.17 -22.29 -1.22
C TYR A 166 -16.13 -20.91 -0.58
N ALA A 167 -15.67 -20.80 0.66
CA ALA A 167 -15.49 -19.51 1.33
C ALA A 167 -14.47 -18.64 0.59
N PHE A 168 -13.34 -19.22 0.16
CA PHE A 168 -12.36 -18.54 -0.69
C PHE A 168 -12.97 -18.06 -2.00
N ASP A 169 -13.68 -18.93 -2.72
CA ASP A 169 -14.27 -18.62 -4.02
C ASP A 169 -15.30 -17.49 -3.92
N ASN A 170 -16.14 -17.51 -2.89
CA ASN A 170 -17.10 -16.46 -2.62
C ASN A 170 -16.42 -15.11 -2.31
N THR A 171 -15.39 -15.11 -1.45
CA THR A 171 -14.63 -13.90 -1.10
C THR A 171 -13.94 -13.33 -2.32
N ARG A 172 -13.26 -14.16 -3.10
CA ARG A 172 -12.63 -13.78 -4.36
C ARG A 172 -13.62 -13.14 -5.33
N ASN A 173 -14.76 -13.79 -5.58
CA ASN A 173 -15.78 -13.29 -6.51
C ASN A 173 -16.36 -11.94 -6.05
N SER A 174 -16.53 -11.74 -4.75
CA SER A 174 -16.97 -10.47 -4.19
C SER A 174 -15.94 -9.36 -4.43
N ILE A 175 -14.65 -9.63 -4.16
CA ILE A 175 -13.56 -8.68 -4.42
C ILE A 175 -13.52 -8.28 -5.91
N LEU A 176 -13.58 -9.26 -6.81
CA LEU A 176 -13.53 -8.99 -8.26
C LEU A 176 -14.75 -8.19 -8.74
N SER A 177 -15.92 -8.45 -8.19
CA SER A 177 -17.14 -7.70 -8.48
C SER A 177 -17.05 -6.24 -8.00
N GLU A 178 -16.49 -6.00 -6.82
CA GLU A 178 -16.26 -4.65 -6.29
C GLU A 178 -15.23 -3.88 -7.12
N ILE A 179 -14.15 -4.54 -7.57
CA ILE A 179 -13.15 -3.95 -8.47
C ILE A 179 -13.79 -3.56 -9.81
N ALA A 180 -14.58 -4.45 -10.41
CA ALA A 180 -15.28 -4.17 -11.67
C ALA A 180 -16.25 -3.00 -11.53
N ALA A 181 -17.05 -2.95 -10.47
CA ALA A 181 -17.98 -1.85 -10.19
C ALA A 181 -17.25 -0.51 -9.97
N SER A 182 -16.08 -0.51 -9.34
CA SER A 182 -15.24 0.67 -9.17
C SER A 182 -14.74 1.21 -10.52
N ALA A 183 -14.40 0.34 -11.45
CA ALA A 183 -13.97 0.72 -12.80
C ALA A 183 -15.13 1.33 -13.62
N GLU A 184 -16.32 0.76 -13.55
CA GLU A 184 -17.53 1.26 -14.23
C GLU A 184 -17.97 2.63 -13.71
N SER A 185 -17.76 2.93 -12.43
CA SER A 185 -18.12 4.22 -11.83
C SER A 185 -17.14 5.36 -12.13
N GLY A 186 -16.21 5.17 -13.07
CA GLY A 186 -15.16 6.15 -13.38
C GLY A 186 -13.98 6.13 -12.42
N GLY A 187 -13.75 4.96 -11.82
CA GLY A 187 -12.62 4.70 -10.93
C GLY A 187 -11.26 4.75 -11.63
N TYR A 188 -10.27 4.18 -11.00
CA TYR A 188 -8.86 4.38 -11.35
C TYR A 188 -8.38 3.66 -12.61
N VAL A 189 -9.15 2.71 -13.17
CA VAL A 189 -8.75 1.89 -14.32
C VAL A 189 -9.96 1.56 -15.20
N HIS A 190 -9.80 1.67 -16.50
CA HIS A 190 -10.78 1.16 -17.47
C HIS A 190 -10.59 -0.35 -17.64
N ILE A 191 -11.23 -1.15 -16.81
CA ILE A 191 -11.22 -2.61 -16.90
C ILE A 191 -12.22 -3.04 -17.98
N ARG A 192 -11.76 -3.85 -18.94
CA ARG A 192 -12.60 -4.42 -20.01
C ARG A 192 -13.07 -5.82 -19.69
N SER A 193 -12.21 -6.65 -19.09
CA SER A 193 -12.56 -8.00 -18.63
C SER A 193 -11.69 -8.43 -17.46
N ILE A 194 -12.23 -9.37 -16.69
CA ILE A 194 -11.52 -10.08 -15.62
C ILE A 194 -11.71 -11.57 -15.88
N GLU A 195 -10.64 -12.29 -16.16
CA GLU A 195 -10.67 -13.71 -16.47
C GLU A 195 -9.84 -14.52 -15.47
N LEU A 196 -10.39 -15.64 -14.99
CA LEU A 196 -9.66 -16.56 -14.12
C LEU A 196 -8.68 -17.40 -14.94
N ASN A 197 -7.42 -17.41 -14.55
CA ASN A 197 -6.41 -18.30 -15.09
C ASN A 197 -6.49 -19.66 -14.37
N ALA A 198 -7.21 -20.60 -14.94
CA ALA A 198 -7.50 -21.89 -14.32
C ALA A 198 -6.23 -22.70 -13.97
N GLU A 199 -5.16 -22.54 -14.74
CA GLU A 199 -3.88 -23.24 -14.53
C GLU A 199 -3.13 -22.71 -13.26
N ASP A 200 -3.41 -21.49 -12.85
CA ASP A 200 -2.77 -20.82 -11.71
C ASP A 200 -3.64 -20.80 -10.46
N TYR A 201 -4.63 -21.67 -10.41
CA TYR A 201 -5.50 -21.87 -9.26
C TYR A 201 -4.95 -22.99 -8.38
N GLY A 202 -4.55 -22.69 -7.15
CA GLY A 202 -3.94 -23.71 -6.30
C GLY A 202 -3.54 -23.25 -4.92
N LEU A 203 -2.81 -24.10 -4.23
CA LEU A 203 -2.32 -23.83 -2.90
C LEU A 203 -1.10 -22.91 -2.93
N TRP A 204 -1.14 -21.85 -2.15
CA TRP A 204 -0.02 -20.95 -1.89
C TRP A 204 0.83 -21.46 -0.73
N GLY A 205 2.12 -21.30 -0.87
CA GLY A 205 3.11 -21.57 0.17
C GLY A 205 3.85 -22.90 0.01
N ALA A 206 5.12 -22.88 0.40
CA ALA A 206 5.95 -24.08 0.44
C ALA A 206 5.41 -25.09 1.47
N GLN A 207 5.78 -26.37 1.32
CA GLN A 207 5.31 -27.45 2.19
C GLN A 207 5.58 -27.16 3.69
N GLU A 208 6.71 -26.54 4.00
CA GLU A 208 7.04 -26.13 5.38
C GLU A 208 6.11 -25.05 5.95
N LYS A 209 5.70 -24.08 5.15
CA LYS A 209 4.72 -23.05 5.55
C LYS A 209 3.35 -23.67 5.79
N ARG A 210 2.93 -24.59 4.92
CA ARG A 210 1.69 -25.35 5.06
C ARG A 210 1.65 -26.14 6.36
N ALA A 211 2.75 -26.78 6.73
CA ALA A 211 2.89 -27.52 7.98
C ALA A 211 2.78 -26.62 9.23
N ARG A 212 3.07 -25.31 9.11
CA ARG A 212 2.94 -24.32 10.18
C ARG A 212 1.60 -23.57 10.19
N GLY A 213 0.64 -23.96 9.35
CA GLY A 213 -0.67 -23.30 9.26
C GLY A 213 -0.64 -21.95 8.54
N LYS A 214 0.46 -21.63 7.83
CA LYS A 214 0.65 -20.39 7.07
C LYS A 214 0.49 -20.64 5.57
N SER A 215 -0.60 -21.25 5.18
CA SER A 215 -0.93 -21.55 3.79
C SER A 215 -2.18 -20.81 3.35
N GLY A 216 -2.31 -20.62 2.06
CA GLY A 216 -3.47 -20.00 1.45
C GLY A 216 -3.89 -20.71 0.18
N ILE A 217 -5.02 -20.33 -0.36
CA ILE A 217 -5.40 -20.59 -1.75
C ILE A 217 -5.06 -19.34 -2.55
N GLN A 218 -4.45 -19.53 -3.71
CA GLN A 218 -4.21 -18.49 -4.70
C GLN A 218 -5.10 -18.68 -5.91
N ALA A 219 -5.52 -17.57 -6.50
CA ALA A 219 -6.14 -17.55 -7.82
C ALA A 219 -5.61 -16.36 -8.61
N TRP A 220 -5.13 -16.62 -9.81
CA TRP A 220 -4.65 -15.61 -10.73
C TRP A 220 -5.73 -15.20 -11.72
N HIS A 221 -5.81 -13.90 -11.99
CA HIS A 221 -6.75 -13.32 -12.92
C HIS A 221 -6.02 -12.45 -13.92
N THR A 222 -6.37 -12.59 -15.19
CA THR A 222 -5.99 -11.64 -16.23
C THR A 222 -7.00 -10.51 -16.24
N ILE A 223 -6.51 -9.30 -15.99
CA ILE A 223 -7.28 -8.06 -16.07
C ILE A 223 -6.93 -7.40 -17.39
N THR A 224 -7.88 -7.37 -18.34
CA THR A 224 -7.72 -6.62 -19.59
C THR A 224 -8.20 -5.19 -19.37
N TRP A 225 -7.36 -4.23 -19.73
CA TRP A 225 -7.63 -2.81 -19.58
C TRP A 225 -7.48 -2.09 -20.95
N GLY A 226 -8.03 -0.87 -21.03
CA GLY A 226 -7.87 0.02 -22.17
C GLY A 226 -8.34 1.41 -21.84
N PHE A 227 -7.77 2.40 -22.51
CA PHE A 227 -8.19 3.80 -22.47
C PHE A 227 -9.20 4.11 -23.56
#